data_b2e1188a2156030bda18fc0eca52a53d
#
_entry.id   b2e1188a2156030bda18fc0eca52a53d
#
_cell.length_a   1.000
_cell.length_b   1.000
_cell.length_c   1.000
_cell.angle_alpha   90.00
_cell.angle_beta   90.00
_cell.angle_gamma   90.00
#
_symmetry.space_group_name_H-M   'P 1'
#
loop_
_entity.id
_entity.type
_entity.pdbx_description
1 polymer ?
#
loop_
_entity_poly.entity_id
_entity_poly.type
_entity_poly.pdbx_seq_one_letter_code
_entity_poly.pdbx_strand_id
1 'polypeptide(L)'
;MKKTLLHNIVLIPFIGVAQLQTIFQSKIDSIYEKNKNAVGIIVHVEAPEQNISWSYAKGVLDIKTNEILNSQQPVLIASNTKPYVAAAILRLVEKGQVRINQSIKNLLSKKTRQLLEKDGYDLNTITVKHLLSHTSGIQDYVDDAYFELVNQRPQYKWTKEEQIKRAMEIGSPQKVGEKFSYGDINYLLLAEIIEQKTRQPFYKVIRDLLKYKELGLTQTWFIDLEKYPSKTLPLAHQYADKYKWDSYDLDPSWDLYGGGGIASTAKESALFFQYLFEGKIIQNKQILDSMSTYVLPSDQSKYCLGIYHFDMGFNAYYHGGWWGTDVIYSPETNATITVFILQKGFQHIINPFIGKEFLKLLMKKS
;
A
#
# COMPACT_ATOMS: atom_id res chain seq x y z
N MET A 1 65.38 -19.75 3.72
CA MET A 1 64.71 -18.46 3.57
C MET A 1 63.19 -18.75 3.57
N LYS A 2 62.49 -18.51 4.68
CA LYS A 2 61.03 -18.64 4.77
C LYS A 2 60.42 -17.29 4.37
N LYS A 3 59.67 -17.27 3.27
CA LYS A 3 58.87 -16.10 2.89
C LYS A 3 57.61 -16.05 3.72
N THR A 4 57.53 -15.08 4.63
CA THR A 4 56.31 -14.77 5.37
C THR A 4 55.36 -14.01 4.44
N LEU A 5 54.22 -14.64 4.05
CA LEU A 5 53.12 -13.95 3.37
C LEU A 5 52.41 -13.06 4.39
N LEU A 6 52.57 -11.76 4.29
CA LEU A 6 51.67 -10.81 4.99
C LEU A 6 50.35 -10.79 4.25
N HIS A 7 49.31 -11.31 4.89
CA HIS A 7 47.92 -11.10 4.47
C HIS A 7 47.52 -9.67 4.90
N ASN A 8 47.38 -8.79 3.94
CA ASN A 8 46.73 -7.52 4.16
C ASN A 8 45.23 -7.77 4.40
N ILE A 9 44.82 -7.79 5.66
CA ILE A 9 43.40 -7.73 6.02
C ILE A 9 42.93 -6.30 5.71
N VAL A 10 42.21 -6.14 4.62
CA VAL A 10 41.48 -4.91 4.31
C VAL A 10 40.33 -4.84 5.30
N LEU A 11 40.49 -4.09 6.39
CA LEU A 11 39.40 -3.72 7.29
C LEU A 11 38.46 -2.81 6.51
N ILE A 12 37.36 -3.39 5.97
CA ILE A 12 36.24 -2.60 5.48
C ILE A 12 35.63 -1.91 6.72
N PRO A 13 35.56 -0.57 6.78
CA PRO A 13 35.03 0.12 7.92
C PRO A 13 33.56 -0.27 8.11
N PHE A 14 33.27 -0.89 9.24
CA PHE A 14 31.91 -1.27 9.62
C PHE A 14 31.11 0.02 9.93
N ILE A 15 30.19 0.42 9.04
CA ILE A 15 29.35 1.60 9.26
C ILE A 15 28.39 1.32 10.41
N GLY A 16 28.51 2.01 11.54
CA GLY A 16 27.60 1.85 12.70
C GLY A 16 26.16 2.26 12.39
N VAL A 17 25.19 1.78 13.20
CA VAL A 17 23.76 2.12 13.05
C VAL A 17 23.54 3.64 13.07
N ALA A 18 24.13 4.35 14.03
CA ALA A 18 24.03 5.80 14.15
C ALA A 18 24.56 6.53 12.90
N GLN A 19 25.63 6.02 12.29
CA GLN A 19 26.18 6.59 11.06
C GLN A 19 25.23 6.38 9.86
N LEU A 20 24.56 5.22 9.75
CA LEU A 20 23.53 5.00 8.72
C LEU A 20 22.35 5.95 8.89
N GLN A 21 21.86 6.13 10.11
CA GLN A 21 20.75 7.06 10.40
C GLN A 21 21.15 8.50 10.00
N THR A 22 22.39 8.92 10.29
CA THR A 22 22.92 10.22 9.86
C THR A 22 22.97 10.34 8.32
N ILE A 23 23.38 9.27 7.63
CA ILE A 23 23.39 9.24 6.16
C ILE A 23 21.95 9.34 5.61
N PHE A 24 21.00 8.59 6.17
CA PHE A 24 19.59 8.65 5.79
C PHE A 24 19.03 10.06 5.96
N GLN A 25 19.22 10.66 7.13
CA GLN A 25 18.79 12.03 7.41
C GLN A 25 19.39 13.03 6.43
N SER A 26 20.71 13.02 6.25
CA SER A 26 21.41 13.94 5.34
C SER A 26 20.91 13.83 3.90
N LYS A 27 20.59 12.61 3.43
CA LYS A 27 20.01 12.40 2.10
C LYS A 27 18.61 13.02 2.00
N ILE A 28 17.74 12.80 3.00
CA ILE A 28 16.39 13.39 3.02
C ILE A 28 16.47 14.91 3.05
N ASP A 29 17.31 15.48 3.90
CA ASP A 29 17.52 16.93 3.96
C ASP A 29 17.97 17.51 2.61
N SER A 30 18.95 16.87 1.97
CA SER A 30 19.45 17.29 0.65
C SER A 30 18.37 17.20 -0.44
N ILE A 31 17.51 16.17 -0.40
CA ILE A 31 16.39 16.02 -1.34
C ILE A 31 15.35 17.11 -1.11
N TYR A 32 14.96 17.33 0.14
CA TYR A 32 13.96 18.33 0.50
C TYR A 32 14.41 19.75 0.13
N GLU A 33 15.67 20.12 0.42
CA GLU A 33 16.21 21.44 0.08
C GLU A 33 16.17 21.74 -1.43
N LYS A 34 16.25 20.71 -2.27
CA LYS A 34 16.12 20.82 -3.73
C LYS A 34 14.67 20.80 -4.21
N ASN A 35 13.73 20.37 -3.36
CA ASN A 35 12.34 20.14 -3.71
C ASN A 35 11.39 20.67 -2.62
N LYS A 36 11.54 21.91 -2.19
CA LYS A 36 10.73 22.51 -1.10
C LYS A 36 9.23 22.49 -1.38
N ASN A 37 8.85 22.53 -2.66
CA ASN A 37 7.44 22.41 -3.08
C ASN A 37 6.85 21.00 -2.82
N ALA A 38 7.67 20.04 -2.41
CA ALA A 38 7.20 18.74 -1.94
C ALA A 38 6.39 18.82 -0.62
N VAL A 39 6.37 19.99 0.02
CA VAL A 39 5.68 20.33 1.27
C VAL A 39 6.30 19.62 2.47
N GLY A 40 6.28 18.29 2.47
CA GLY A 40 6.87 17.47 3.52
C GLY A 40 7.21 16.08 3.04
N ILE A 41 8.21 15.48 3.70
CA ILE A 41 8.65 14.09 3.48
C ILE A 41 8.68 13.41 4.85
N ILE A 42 8.01 12.27 4.98
CA ILE A 42 8.10 11.38 6.14
C ILE A 42 8.72 10.07 5.67
N VAL A 43 9.74 9.58 6.37
CA VAL A 43 10.39 8.31 6.07
C VAL A 43 10.45 7.46 7.33
N HIS A 44 10.21 6.15 7.15
CA HIS A 44 10.53 5.15 8.16
C HIS A 44 11.36 4.03 7.53
N VAL A 45 12.37 3.57 8.26
CA VAL A 45 13.22 2.43 7.95
C VAL A 45 13.04 1.39 9.06
N GLU A 46 12.49 0.25 8.70
CA GLU A 46 12.42 -0.92 9.56
C GLU A 46 13.38 -1.98 9.00
N ALA A 47 14.46 -2.27 9.69
CA ALA A 47 15.49 -3.23 9.28
C ALA A 47 16.00 -3.99 10.53
N PRO A 48 15.25 -5.01 10.98
CA PRO A 48 15.51 -5.68 12.26
C PRO A 48 16.87 -6.39 12.32
N GLU A 49 17.36 -6.94 11.21
CA GLU A 49 18.69 -7.57 11.14
C GLU A 49 19.85 -6.59 11.36
N GLN A 50 19.63 -5.31 11.05
CA GLN A 50 20.57 -4.23 11.29
C GLN A 50 20.28 -3.47 12.60
N ASN A 51 19.28 -3.90 13.39
CA ASN A 51 18.79 -3.22 14.59
C ASN A 51 18.36 -1.77 14.33
N ILE A 52 17.72 -1.51 13.18
CA ILE A 52 17.22 -0.20 12.77
C ILE A 52 15.69 -0.21 12.80
N SER A 53 15.11 0.68 13.61
CA SER A 53 13.71 1.14 13.53
C SER A 53 13.78 2.66 13.68
N TRP A 54 13.77 3.38 12.55
CA TRP A 54 14.10 4.79 12.52
C TRP A 54 13.11 5.57 11.68
N SER A 55 12.63 6.70 12.22
CA SER A 55 11.74 7.62 11.53
C SER A 55 12.33 9.00 11.44
N TYR A 56 12.09 9.67 10.34
CA TYR A 56 12.47 11.07 10.13
C TYR A 56 11.43 11.80 9.30
N ALA A 57 11.26 13.09 9.58
CA ALA A 57 10.42 13.96 8.77
C ALA A 57 11.12 15.30 8.51
N LYS A 58 10.84 15.87 7.34
CA LYS A 58 11.32 17.19 6.95
C LYS A 58 10.22 17.92 6.21
N GLY A 59 10.05 19.21 6.48
CA GLY A 59 9.03 20.06 5.87
C GLY A 59 7.96 20.49 6.83
N VAL A 60 6.78 20.81 6.32
CA VAL A 60 5.64 21.35 7.10
C VAL A 60 4.44 20.41 7.02
N LEU A 61 3.63 20.44 8.08
CA LEU A 61 2.38 19.69 8.22
C LEU A 61 1.29 20.21 7.28
N ASP A 62 1.24 21.54 7.16
CA ASP A 62 0.26 22.29 6.38
C ASP A 62 0.92 23.56 5.82
N ILE A 63 0.73 23.82 4.52
CA ILE A 63 1.29 24.98 3.83
C ILE A 63 0.69 26.30 4.31
N LYS A 64 -0.49 26.30 4.95
CA LYS A 64 -1.17 27.49 5.45
C LYS A 64 -0.61 27.93 6.80
N THR A 65 -0.31 26.97 7.68
CA THR A 65 0.16 27.24 9.04
C THR A 65 1.67 27.23 9.18
N ASN A 66 2.38 26.55 8.27
CA ASN A 66 3.82 26.28 8.34
C ASN A 66 4.24 25.53 9.62
N GLU A 67 3.31 24.79 10.24
CA GLU A 67 3.62 23.92 11.38
C GLU A 67 4.61 22.84 10.96
N ILE A 68 5.62 22.57 11.82
CA ILE A 68 6.68 21.61 11.51
C ILE A 68 6.10 20.20 11.46
N LEU A 69 6.42 19.45 10.40
CA LEU A 69 6.01 18.07 10.20
C LEU A 69 6.70 17.15 11.20
N ASN A 70 5.91 16.27 11.85
CA ASN A 70 6.42 15.25 12.76
C ASN A 70 6.46 13.89 12.06
N SER A 71 7.49 13.09 12.34
CA SER A 71 7.63 11.74 11.75
C SER A 71 6.57 10.72 12.20
N GLN A 72 5.82 11.04 13.26
CA GLN A 72 4.69 10.25 13.74
C GLN A 72 3.35 10.73 13.17
N GLN A 73 3.34 11.72 12.31
CA GLN A 73 2.14 12.21 11.67
C GLN A 73 1.55 11.12 10.75
N PRO A 74 0.28 10.74 10.95
CA PRO A 74 -0.39 9.85 10.02
C PRO A 74 -0.80 10.61 8.75
N VAL A 75 -0.99 9.84 7.67
CA VAL A 75 -1.48 10.32 6.37
C VAL A 75 -2.52 9.33 5.81
N LEU A 76 -3.30 9.75 4.82
CA LEU A 76 -4.11 8.84 4.00
C LEU A 76 -3.17 8.04 3.09
N ILE A 77 -3.17 6.72 3.22
CA ILE A 77 -2.23 5.87 2.45
C ILE A 77 -2.80 5.40 1.12
N ALA A 78 -4.05 5.76 0.81
CA ALA A 78 -4.73 5.44 -0.45
C ALA A 78 -4.54 3.95 -0.83
N SER A 79 -4.10 3.68 -2.05
CA SER A 79 -3.94 2.30 -2.58
C SER A 79 -2.94 1.42 -1.81
N ASN A 80 -2.12 1.98 -0.92
CA ASN A 80 -1.38 1.14 0.06
C ASN A 80 -2.32 0.36 1.00
N THR A 81 -3.63 0.62 0.97
CA THR A 81 -4.69 -0.20 1.58
C THR A 81 -4.81 -1.59 0.94
N LYS A 82 -4.52 -1.72 -0.35
CA LYS A 82 -4.72 -2.97 -1.10
C LYS A 82 -3.93 -4.16 -0.55
N PRO A 83 -2.65 -4.02 -0.17
CA PRO A 83 -1.92 -5.09 0.52
C PRO A 83 -2.60 -5.59 1.80
N TYR A 84 -3.26 -4.70 2.56
CA TYR A 84 -4.00 -5.10 3.77
C TYR A 84 -5.25 -5.93 3.42
N VAL A 85 -6.02 -5.49 2.43
CA VAL A 85 -7.19 -6.25 1.94
C VAL A 85 -6.75 -7.59 1.35
N ALA A 86 -5.68 -7.63 0.55
CA ALA A 86 -5.13 -8.86 -0.01
C ALA A 86 -4.68 -9.82 1.08
N ALA A 87 -3.93 -9.34 2.08
CA ALA A 87 -3.50 -10.15 3.21
C ALA A 87 -4.70 -10.71 4.00
N ALA A 88 -5.76 -9.91 4.19
CA ALA A 88 -6.98 -10.38 4.85
C ALA A 88 -7.70 -11.48 4.04
N ILE A 89 -7.80 -11.36 2.73
CA ILE A 89 -8.31 -12.43 1.85
C ILE A 89 -7.44 -13.68 1.95
N LEU A 90 -6.11 -13.55 1.90
CA LEU A 90 -5.18 -14.68 2.04
C LEU A 90 -5.27 -15.32 3.44
N ARG A 91 -5.56 -14.56 4.48
CA ARG A 91 -5.91 -15.11 5.82
C ARG A 91 -7.21 -15.92 5.80
N LEU A 92 -8.23 -15.49 5.05
CA LEU A 92 -9.44 -16.30 4.85
C LEU A 92 -9.14 -17.56 4.03
N VAL A 93 -8.22 -17.51 3.08
CA VAL A 93 -7.73 -18.69 2.35
C VAL A 93 -7.01 -19.64 3.30
N GLU A 94 -6.12 -19.16 4.13
CA GLU A 94 -5.39 -19.96 5.14
C GLU A 94 -6.34 -20.65 6.13
N LYS A 95 -7.45 -19.98 6.48
CA LYS A 95 -8.50 -20.55 7.32
C LYS A 95 -9.47 -21.49 6.56
N GLY A 96 -9.28 -21.72 5.28
CA GLY A 96 -10.17 -22.55 4.46
C GLY A 96 -11.57 -21.97 4.19
N GLN A 97 -11.78 -20.67 4.50
CA GLN A 97 -13.07 -20.01 4.33
C GLN A 97 -13.31 -19.51 2.90
N VAL A 98 -12.23 -19.28 2.16
CA VAL A 98 -12.21 -18.88 0.75
C VAL A 98 -11.15 -19.70 0.02
N ARG A 99 -11.34 -20.02 -1.26
CA ARG A 99 -10.32 -20.59 -2.11
C ARG A 99 -9.89 -19.55 -3.14
N ILE A 100 -8.57 -19.44 -3.39
CA ILE A 100 -8.01 -18.41 -4.26
C ILE A 100 -8.55 -18.49 -5.70
N ASN A 101 -8.79 -19.72 -6.21
CA ASN A 101 -9.36 -19.96 -7.53
C ASN A 101 -10.89 -20.12 -7.49
N GLN A 102 -11.55 -19.79 -6.37
CA GLN A 102 -13.01 -19.83 -6.26
C GLN A 102 -13.64 -18.72 -7.10
N SER A 103 -14.70 -19.07 -7.85
CA SER A 103 -15.56 -18.10 -8.52
C SER A 103 -16.17 -17.11 -7.51
N ILE A 104 -16.25 -15.84 -7.89
CA ILE A 104 -16.81 -14.79 -7.05
C ILE A 104 -18.35 -14.83 -6.98
N LYS A 105 -19.03 -15.56 -7.87
CA LYS A 105 -20.48 -15.56 -7.98
C LYS A 105 -21.19 -15.76 -6.64
N ASN A 106 -20.77 -16.75 -5.86
CA ASN A 106 -21.40 -17.07 -4.57
C ASN A 106 -20.69 -16.38 -3.38
N LEU A 107 -19.77 -15.47 -3.65
CA LEU A 107 -19.06 -14.70 -2.64
C LEU A 107 -19.56 -13.26 -2.52
N LEU A 108 -20.32 -12.78 -3.51
CA LEU A 108 -20.86 -11.42 -3.55
C LEU A 108 -22.32 -11.40 -3.11
N SER A 109 -22.81 -10.25 -2.67
CA SER A 109 -24.23 -10.02 -2.37
C SER A 109 -25.10 -10.20 -3.60
N LYS A 110 -26.39 -10.50 -3.40
CA LYS A 110 -27.37 -10.62 -4.51
C LYS A 110 -27.37 -9.34 -5.36
N LYS A 111 -27.32 -8.17 -4.73
CA LYS A 111 -27.40 -6.86 -5.40
C LYS A 111 -26.19 -6.63 -6.30
N THR A 112 -24.97 -6.84 -5.79
CA THR A 112 -23.73 -6.68 -6.57
C THR A 112 -23.68 -7.66 -7.73
N ARG A 113 -24.06 -8.94 -7.50
CA ARG A 113 -24.16 -9.94 -8.58
C ARG A 113 -25.09 -9.49 -9.70
N GLN A 114 -26.27 -9.01 -9.35
CA GLN A 114 -27.25 -8.56 -10.34
C GLN A 114 -26.74 -7.37 -11.16
N LEU A 115 -26.00 -6.43 -10.56
CA LEU A 115 -25.39 -5.32 -11.28
C LEU A 115 -24.35 -5.81 -12.30
N LEU A 116 -23.43 -6.67 -11.87
CA LEU A 116 -22.36 -7.20 -12.73
C LEU A 116 -22.92 -8.11 -13.85
N GLU A 117 -23.84 -9.04 -13.51
CA GLU A 117 -24.46 -9.95 -14.51
C GLU A 117 -25.30 -9.19 -15.54
N LYS A 118 -26.01 -8.12 -15.12
CA LYS A 118 -26.78 -7.26 -16.04
C LYS A 118 -25.87 -6.55 -17.06
N ASP A 119 -24.65 -6.23 -16.66
CA ASP A 119 -23.65 -5.60 -17.53
C ASP A 119 -22.84 -6.60 -18.37
N GLY A 120 -23.18 -7.88 -18.29
CA GLY A 120 -22.63 -8.94 -19.13
C GLY A 120 -21.41 -9.67 -18.55
N TYR A 121 -21.05 -9.44 -17.28
CA TYR A 121 -19.97 -10.18 -16.61
C TYR A 121 -20.37 -11.62 -16.27
N ASP A 122 -19.61 -12.61 -16.73
CA ASP A 122 -19.76 -13.99 -16.27
C ASP A 122 -19.01 -14.23 -14.96
N LEU A 123 -19.73 -14.11 -13.86
CA LEU A 123 -19.17 -14.28 -12.52
C LEU A 123 -18.70 -15.71 -12.20
N ASN A 124 -19.02 -16.71 -13.04
CA ASN A 124 -18.50 -18.07 -12.86
C ASN A 124 -17.02 -18.15 -13.26
N THR A 125 -16.57 -17.34 -14.20
CA THR A 125 -15.19 -17.33 -14.71
C THR A 125 -14.26 -16.43 -13.90
N ILE A 126 -14.80 -15.39 -13.29
CA ILE A 126 -14.02 -14.46 -12.46
C ILE A 126 -13.74 -15.11 -11.09
N THR A 127 -12.49 -15.18 -10.68
CA THR A 127 -12.07 -15.77 -9.40
C THR A 127 -11.53 -14.73 -8.43
N VAL A 128 -11.39 -15.11 -7.16
CA VAL A 128 -10.72 -14.28 -6.13
C VAL A 128 -9.30 -13.90 -6.56
N LYS A 129 -8.57 -14.83 -7.20
CA LYS A 129 -7.24 -14.57 -7.78
C LYS A 129 -7.27 -13.43 -8.79
N HIS A 130 -8.26 -13.43 -9.68
CA HIS A 130 -8.40 -12.40 -10.71
C HIS A 130 -8.65 -11.01 -10.11
N LEU A 131 -9.44 -10.92 -9.02
CA LEU A 131 -9.62 -9.66 -8.28
C LEU A 131 -8.31 -9.21 -7.62
N LEU A 132 -7.62 -10.11 -6.90
CA LEU A 132 -6.37 -9.81 -6.21
C LEU A 132 -5.27 -9.30 -7.15
N SER A 133 -5.26 -9.76 -8.40
CA SER A 133 -4.22 -9.47 -9.40
C SER A 133 -4.62 -8.45 -10.46
N HIS A 134 -5.80 -7.84 -10.35
CA HIS A 134 -6.34 -6.92 -11.36
C HIS A 134 -6.42 -7.53 -12.77
N THR A 135 -6.79 -8.81 -12.85
CA THR A 135 -6.98 -9.53 -14.13
C THR A 135 -8.43 -10.02 -14.30
N SER A 136 -9.37 -9.42 -13.57
CA SER A 136 -10.78 -9.81 -13.58
C SER A 136 -11.52 -9.44 -14.88
N GLY A 137 -10.99 -8.49 -15.64
CA GLY A 137 -11.67 -7.89 -16.78
C GLY A 137 -12.84 -6.96 -16.40
N ILE A 138 -13.03 -6.68 -15.11
CA ILE A 138 -14.05 -5.72 -14.65
C ILE A 138 -13.52 -4.30 -14.86
N GLN A 139 -14.35 -3.45 -15.48
CA GLN A 139 -14.05 -2.05 -15.70
C GLN A 139 -13.96 -1.29 -14.37
N ASP A 140 -12.98 -0.41 -14.23
CA ASP A 140 -12.86 0.40 -13.02
C ASP A 140 -13.83 1.59 -13.03
N TYR A 141 -14.29 2.02 -11.87
CA TYR A 141 -15.06 3.25 -11.71
C TYR A 141 -14.21 4.51 -11.65
N VAL A 142 -12.90 4.38 -11.41
CA VAL A 142 -11.95 5.48 -11.29
C VAL A 142 -11.36 5.81 -12.66
N ASP A 143 -11.66 7.02 -13.14
CA ASP A 143 -11.10 7.65 -14.33
C ASP A 143 -10.97 9.16 -14.14
N ASP A 144 -10.47 9.89 -15.12
CA ASP A 144 -10.36 11.36 -15.04
C ASP A 144 -11.74 12.03 -14.82
N ALA A 145 -12.82 11.48 -15.38
CA ALA A 145 -14.16 12.01 -15.17
C ALA A 145 -14.66 11.77 -13.73
N TYR A 146 -14.26 10.67 -13.09
CA TYR A 146 -14.56 10.46 -11.67
C TYR A 146 -13.85 11.48 -10.77
N PHE A 147 -12.57 11.74 -11.03
CA PHE A 147 -11.84 12.79 -10.29
C PHE A 147 -12.48 14.16 -10.49
N GLU A 148 -12.97 14.46 -11.68
CA GLU A 148 -13.70 15.71 -11.92
C GLU A 148 -15.02 15.77 -11.14
N LEU A 149 -15.77 14.66 -11.05
CA LEU A 149 -16.98 14.58 -10.20
C LEU A 149 -16.66 14.78 -8.73
N VAL A 150 -15.55 14.23 -8.22
CA VAL A 150 -15.07 14.45 -6.84
C VAL A 150 -14.73 15.93 -6.65
N ASN A 151 -14.03 16.55 -7.61
CA ASN A 151 -13.67 17.97 -7.58
C ASN A 151 -14.89 18.89 -7.54
N GLN A 152 -15.92 18.56 -8.32
CA GLN A 152 -17.18 19.35 -8.35
C GLN A 152 -18.02 19.16 -7.08
N ARG A 153 -17.86 18.05 -6.37
CA ARG A 153 -18.64 17.70 -5.19
C ARG A 153 -17.73 17.20 -4.05
N PRO A 154 -16.81 18.04 -3.53
CA PRO A 154 -15.73 17.60 -2.65
C PRO A 154 -16.22 16.99 -1.33
N GLN A 155 -17.40 17.40 -0.83
CA GLN A 155 -18.01 16.91 0.41
C GLN A 155 -19.09 15.83 0.16
N TYR A 156 -19.19 15.31 -1.07
CA TYR A 156 -20.17 14.28 -1.37
C TYR A 156 -19.74 12.91 -0.83
N LYS A 157 -20.65 12.25 -0.09
CA LYS A 157 -20.42 10.91 0.45
C LYS A 157 -20.78 9.84 -0.59
N TRP A 158 -19.75 9.32 -1.24
CA TRP A 158 -19.88 8.22 -2.19
C TRP A 158 -20.22 6.91 -1.48
N THR A 159 -21.03 6.08 -2.13
CA THR A 159 -21.37 4.74 -1.64
C THR A 159 -20.75 3.66 -2.52
N LYS A 160 -20.52 2.47 -1.94
CA LYS A 160 -20.06 1.29 -2.70
C LYS A 160 -20.95 1.01 -3.92
N GLU A 161 -22.25 1.16 -3.76
CA GLU A 161 -23.21 0.90 -4.84
C GLU A 161 -23.07 1.88 -6.00
N GLU A 162 -22.90 3.16 -5.72
CA GLU A 162 -22.70 4.20 -6.75
C GLU A 162 -21.41 3.93 -7.53
N GLN A 163 -20.33 3.55 -6.83
CA GLN A 163 -19.06 3.20 -7.46
C GLN A 163 -19.19 1.96 -8.36
N ILE A 164 -19.89 0.90 -7.90
CA ILE A 164 -20.15 -0.29 -8.73
C ILE A 164 -21.01 0.07 -9.95
N LYS A 165 -22.09 0.85 -9.77
CA LYS A 165 -22.94 1.28 -10.88
C LYS A 165 -22.16 2.08 -11.91
N ARG A 166 -21.33 3.02 -11.45
CA ARG A 166 -20.49 3.79 -12.34
C ARG A 166 -19.55 2.90 -13.16
N ALA A 167 -18.90 1.92 -12.55
CA ALA A 167 -18.05 0.96 -13.26
C ALA A 167 -18.80 0.25 -14.39
N MET A 168 -20.09 -0.08 -14.16
CA MET A 168 -20.94 -0.72 -15.19
C MET A 168 -21.38 0.23 -16.29
N GLU A 169 -21.41 1.54 -16.04
CA GLU A 169 -21.85 2.56 -17.00
C GLU A 169 -20.74 3.00 -17.96
N ILE A 170 -19.47 2.90 -17.56
CA ILE A 170 -18.35 3.51 -18.31
C ILE A 170 -17.55 2.55 -19.19
N GLY A 171 -17.84 1.26 -19.16
CA GLY A 171 -17.10 0.32 -20.00
C GLY A 171 -17.76 -1.05 -20.09
N SER A 172 -17.23 -1.87 -20.98
CA SER A 172 -17.71 -3.23 -21.24
C SER A 172 -16.75 -4.27 -20.62
N PRO A 173 -17.24 -5.49 -20.31
CA PRO A 173 -16.41 -6.58 -19.83
C PRO A 173 -15.23 -6.88 -20.77
N GLN A 174 -14.06 -7.07 -20.16
CA GLN A 174 -12.86 -7.57 -20.84
C GLN A 174 -12.69 -9.05 -20.55
N LYS A 175 -11.85 -9.72 -21.33
CA LYS A 175 -11.56 -11.14 -21.10
C LYS A 175 -10.81 -11.37 -19.78
N VAL A 176 -11.34 -12.30 -19.00
CA VAL A 176 -10.82 -12.67 -17.68
C VAL A 176 -9.46 -13.35 -17.82
N GLY A 177 -8.48 -12.92 -17.04
CA GLY A 177 -7.15 -13.53 -16.95
C GLY A 177 -6.18 -13.15 -18.07
N GLU A 178 -6.60 -12.40 -19.11
CA GLU A 178 -5.72 -12.11 -20.26
C GLU A 178 -4.84 -10.90 -20.07
N LYS A 179 -5.33 -9.87 -19.37
CA LYS A 179 -4.62 -8.59 -19.22
C LYS A 179 -4.65 -8.09 -17.78
N PHE A 180 -3.58 -7.43 -17.41
CA PHE A 180 -3.56 -6.59 -16.23
C PHE A 180 -4.27 -5.26 -16.53
N SER A 181 -5.29 -4.94 -15.73
CA SER A 181 -5.98 -3.66 -15.76
C SER A 181 -6.23 -3.23 -14.32
N TYR A 182 -5.36 -2.36 -13.81
CA TYR A 182 -5.49 -1.85 -12.43
C TYR A 182 -6.86 -1.20 -12.24
N GLY A 183 -7.57 -1.55 -11.17
CA GLY A 183 -8.89 -0.98 -10.88
C GLY A 183 -9.28 -1.18 -9.43
N ASP A 184 -9.74 -0.09 -8.80
CA ASP A 184 -10.20 -0.07 -7.42
C ASP A 184 -11.43 -0.93 -7.20
N ILE A 185 -12.26 -1.10 -8.22
CA ILE A 185 -13.42 -2.00 -8.20
C ILE A 185 -13.06 -3.42 -7.72
N ASN A 186 -11.89 -3.94 -8.10
CA ASN A 186 -11.47 -5.28 -7.69
C ASN A 186 -11.36 -5.39 -6.17
N TYR A 187 -10.81 -4.37 -5.52
CA TYR A 187 -10.60 -4.36 -4.07
C TYR A 187 -11.85 -3.97 -3.29
N LEU A 188 -12.74 -3.18 -3.88
CA LEU A 188 -14.09 -2.96 -3.37
C LEU A 188 -14.86 -4.30 -3.31
N LEU A 189 -14.78 -5.13 -4.36
CA LEU A 189 -15.41 -6.45 -4.38
C LEU A 189 -14.72 -7.43 -3.40
N LEU A 190 -13.39 -7.37 -3.21
CA LEU A 190 -12.69 -8.16 -2.19
C LEU A 190 -13.12 -7.77 -0.77
N ALA A 191 -13.30 -6.48 -0.49
CA ALA A 191 -13.86 -6.01 0.79
C ALA A 191 -15.28 -6.52 1.00
N GLU A 192 -16.13 -6.52 -0.03
CA GLU A 192 -17.47 -7.13 0.04
C GLU A 192 -17.40 -8.65 0.29
N ILE A 193 -16.47 -9.38 -0.33
CA ILE A 193 -16.25 -10.80 -0.07
C ILE A 193 -15.92 -11.05 1.41
N ILE A 194 -15.07 -10.23 2.02
CA ILE A 194 -14.80 -10.31 3.46
C ILE A 194 -16.09 -10.16 4.25
N GLU A 195 -16.91 -9.14 3.95
CA GLU A 195 -18.19 -8.90 4.64
C GLU A 195 -19.18 -10.08 4.47
N GLN A 196 -19.32 -10.60 3.24
CA GLN A 196 -20.22 -11.71 2.97
C GLN A 196 -19.82 -13.01 3.69
N LYS A 197 -18.51 -13.28 3.79
CA LYS A 197 -17.98 -14.48 4.44
C LYS A 197 -18.05 -14.41 5.96
N THR A 198 -17.85 -13.24 6.53
CA THR A 198 -17.72 -13.08 7.99
C THR A 198 -18.98 -12.50 8.65
N ARG A 199 -19.90 -11.94 7.86
CA ARG A 199 -21.10 -11.24 8.35
C ARG A 199 -20.79 -10.05 9.26
N GLN A 200 -19.62 -9.46 9.07
CA GLN A 200 -19.14 -8.28 9.80
C GLN A 200 -18.58 -7.25 8.83
N PRO A 201 -18.54 -5.95 9.19
CA PRO A 201 -17.92 -4.92 8.37
C PRO A 201 -16.45 -5.26 8.08
N PHE A 202 -16.03 -5.13 6.82
CA PHE A 202 -14.70 -5.54 6.35
C PHE A 202 -13.56 -4.90 7.15
N TYR A 203 -13.67 -3.62 7.51
CA TYR A 203 -12.64 -2.90 8.26
C TYR A 203 -12.41 -3.48 9.67
N LYS A 204 -13.46 -3.96 10.36
CA LYS A 204 -13.32 -4.65 11.66
C LYS A 204 -12.63 -6.00 11.48
N VAL A 205 -13.06 -6.75 10.49
CA VAL A 205 -12.50 -8.08 10.18
C VAL A 205 -11.02 -8.01 9.79
N ILE A 206 -10.64 -7.00 9.01
CA ILE A 206 -9.24 -6.78 8.62
C ILE A 206 -8.35 -6.61 9.87
N ARG A 207 -8.77 -5.82 10.85
CA ARG A 207 -8.01 -5.64 12.11
C ARG A 207 -7.74 -6.96 12.82
N ASP A 208 -8.76 -7.81 12.90
CA ASP A 208 -8.65 -9.11 13.60
C ASP A 208 -7.82 -10.11 12.80
N LEU A 209 -8.07 -10.23 11.49
CA LEU A 209 -7.33 -11.15 10.61
C LEU A 209 -5.86 -10.79 10.52
N LEU A 210 -5.52 -9.50 10.51
CA LEU A 210 -4.15 -9.00 10.42
C LEU A 210 -3.51 -8.76 11.79
N LYS A 211 -4.19 -9.16 12.89
CA LYS A 211 -3.66 -9.15 14.27
C LYS A 211 -3.19 -7.77 14.72
N TYR A 212 -3.89 -6.69 14.36
CA TYR A 212 -3.47 -5.32 14.69
C TYR A 212 -3.17 -5.12 16.18
N LYS A 213 -4.04 -5.65 17.05
CA LYS A 213 -3.86 -5.54 18.51
C LYS A 213 -2.60 -6.27 18.99
N GLU A 214 -2.38 -7.50 18.50
CA GLU A 214 -1.23 -8.34 18.88
C GLU A 214 0.09 -7.76 18.37
N LEU A 215 0.07 -7.15 17.19
CA LEU A 215 1.25 -6.58 16.52
C LEU A 215 1.47 -5.10 16.85
N GLY A 216 0.61 -4.51 17.68
CA GLY A 216 0.75 -3.12 18.12
C GLY A 216 0.46 -2.06 17.03
N LEU A 217 -0.31 -2.41 15.98
CA LEU A 217 -0.73 -1.47 14.95
C LEU A 217 -1.93 -0.64 15.44
N THR A 218 -1.65 0.40 16.21
CA THR A 218 -2.64 1.20 16.94
C THR A 218 -2.98 2.52 16.26
N GLN A 219 -2.15 2.96 15.31
CA GLN A 219 -2.28 4.21 14.56
C GLN A 219 -2.54 3.94 13.06
N THR A 220 -3.19 2.81 12.76
CA THR A 220 -3.64 2.40 11.44
C THR A 220 -5.13 2.11 11.52
N TRP A 221 -5.95 2.85 10.76
CA TRP A 221 -7.43 2.72 10.82
C TRP A 221 -8.06 3.09 9.48
N PHE A 222 -9.29 2.65 9.24
CA PHE A 222 -10.10 3.11 8.11
C PHE A 222 -10.75 4.45 8.45
N ILE A 223 -10.39 5.49 7.72
CA ILE A 223 -10.94 6.85 7.91
C ILE A 223 -12.47 6.80 7.77
N ASP A 224 -13.19 7.58 8.55
CA ASP A 224 -14.65 7.66 8.62
C ASP A 224 -15.40 6.36 8.97
N LEU A 225 -14.79 5.19 8.84
CA LEU A 225 -15.39 3.91 9.23
C LEU A 225 -15.03 3.50 10.67
N GLU A 226 -13.90 3.97 11.16
CA GLU A 226 -13.42 3.71 12.53
C GLU A 226 -13.25 5.02 13.30
N LYS A 227 -13.28 4.91 14.63
CA LYS A 227 -12.96 6.05 15.48
C LYS A 227 -11.49 6.42 15.30
N TYR A 228 -11.21 7.71 15.28
CA TYR A 228 -9.85 8.23 15.33
C TYR A 228 -9.11 7.64 16.53
N PRO A 229 -7.91 7.04 16.35
CA PRO A 229 -7.22 6.39 17.46
C PRO A 229 -6.78 7.41 18.52
N SER A 230 -6.97 7.07 19.79
CA SER A 230 -6.53 7.92 20.89
C SER A 230 -5.01 8.10 20.89
N LYS A 231 -4.52 9.29 21.20
CA LYS A 231 -3.09 9.65 21.24
C LYS A 231 -2.39 9.68 19.89
N THR A 232 -3.14 9.65 18.77
CA THR A 232 -2.60 9.84 17.43
C THR A 232 -2.57 11.32 17.10
N LEU A 233 -1.48 11.79 16.47
CA LEU A 233 -1.36 13.16 15.97
C LEU A 233 -2.38 13.40 14.86
N PRO A 234 -2.81 14.65 14.58
CA PRO A 234 -3.65 14.96 13.43
C PRO A 234 -3.07 14.42 12.12
N LEU A 235 -3.90 14.15 11.13
CA LEU A 235 -3.42 13.81 9.80
C LEU A 235 -2.55 14.94 9.24
N ALA A 236 -1.49 14.62 8.53
CA ALA A 236 -0.81 15.60 7.71
C ALA A 236 -1.69 15.96 6.50
N HIS A 237 -1.65 17.23 6.10
CA HIS A 237 -2.27 17.65 4.85
C HIS A 237 -1.53 17.03 3.66
N GLN A 238 -2.27 16.53 2.69
CA GLN A 238 -1.72 15.97 1.44
C GLN A 238 -2.31 16.73 0.26
N TYR A 239 -1.46 17.10 -0.68
CA TYR A 239 -1.81 18.00 -1.76
C TYR A 239 -1.70 17.36 -3.13
N ALA A 240 -2.58 17.75 -4.06
CA ALA A 240 -2.54 17.32 -5.45
C ALA A 240 -2.77 18.52 -6.38
N ASP A 241 -1.70 19.06 -6.95
CA ASP A 241 -1.72 20.30 -7.77
C ASP A 241 -2.65 20.21 -8.96
N LYS A 242 -2.72 19.06 -9.66
CA LYS A 242 -3.57 18.87 -10.83
C LYS A 242 -5.03 19.27 -10.57
N TYR A 243 -5.51 19.01 -9.36
CA TYR A 243 -6.90 19.26 -8.95
C TYR A 243 -7.01 20.39 -7.93
N LYS A 244 -5.90 20.97 -7.47
CA LYS A 244 -5.80 21.92 -6.36
C LYS A 244 -6.40 21.38 -5.06
N TRP A 245 -6.25 20.07 -4.84
CA TRP A 245 -6.79 19.39 -3.67
C TRP A 245 -5.88 19.51 -2.46
N ASP A 246 -6.50 19.72 -1.32
CA ASP A 246 -6.02 19.41 0.01
C ASP A 246 -6.85 18.23 0.53
N SER A 247 -6.22 17.23 1.11
CA SER A 247 -6.90 16.03 1.61
C SER A 247 -7.99 16.32 2.64
N TYR A 248 -7.90 17.43 3.34
CA TYR A 248 -8.90 17.89 4.31
C TYR A 248 -10.16 18.50 3.67
N ASP A 249 -10.07 18.92 2.43
CA ASP A 249 -11.18 19.54 1.71
C ASP A 249 -12.12 18.50 1.05
N LEU A 250 -11.77 17.21 1.11
CA LEU A 250 -12.51 16.13 0.46
C LEU A 250 -13.15 15.17 1.46
N ASP A 251 -14.39 14.75 1.21
CA ASP A 251 -14.95 13.57 1.88
C ASP A 251 -14.19 12.33 1.42
N PRO A 252 -13.61 11.51 2.32
CA PRO A 252 -12.73 10.41 1.94
C PRO A 252 -13.43 9.23 1.26
N SER A 253 -14.77 9.23 1.21
CA SER A 253 -15.56 8.10 0.68
C SER A 253 -15.32 7.82 -0.81
N TRP A 254 -14.75 8.77 -1.55
CA TRP A 254 -14.40 8.55 -2.95
C TRP A 254 -13.32 7.45 -3.13
N ASP A 255 -12.49 7.18 -2.11
CA ASP A 255 -11.40 6.18 -2.11
C ASP A 255 -11.45 5.29 -0.84
N LEU A 256 -12.67 4.94 -0.33
CA LEU A 256 -12.79 4.36 1.01
C LEU A 256 -12.92 2.83 1.05
N TYR A 257 -13.56 2.21 0.07
CA TYR A 257 -14.11 0.87 0.23
C TYR A 257 -13.18 -0.27 -0.19
N GLY A 258 -11.94 -0.28 0.26
CA GLY A 258 -10.96 -1.36 0.05
C GLY A 258 -9.93 -1.08 -1.04
N GLY A 259 -10.22 -0.26 -2.04
CA GLY A 259 -9.24 0.30 -2.97
C GLY A 259 -8.25 1.22 -2.26
N GLY A 260 -8.78 2.02 -1.33
CA GLY A 260 -8.10 2.88 -0.39
C GLY A 260 -8.82 2.91 0.96
N GLY A 261 -8.66 4.00 1.71
CA GLY A 261 -9.41 4.31 2.92
C GLY A 261 -8.65 4.13 4.24
N ILE A 262 -7.45 3.58 4.24
CA ILE A 262 -6.63 3.53 5.45
C ILE A 262 -5.88 4.85 5.65
N ALA A 263 -5.85 5.31 6.89
CA ALA A 263 -4.90 6.28 7.41
C ALA A 263 -3.89 5.56 8.31
N SER A 264 -2.60 5.91 8.19
CA SER A 264 -1.52 5.25 8.94
C SER A 264 -0.30 6.15 9.09
N THR A 265 0.55 5.87 10.08
CA THR A 265 1.90 6.44 10.16
C THR A 265 2.87 5.68 9.23
N ALA A 266 3.96 6.33 8.86
CA ALA A 266 5.02 5.68 8.07
C ALA A 266 5.60 4.45 8.80
N LYS A 267 5.75 4.55 10.12
CA LYS A 267 6.21 3.44 10.95
C LYS A 267 5.27 2.23 10.90
N GLU A 268 3.96 2.43 11.12
CA GLU A 268 3.04 1.29 11.14
C GLU A 268 2.81 0.70 9.76
N SER A 269 2.87 1.51 8.70
CA SER A 269 2.87 1.00 7.32
C SER A 269 4.10 0.14 7.03
N ALA A 270 5.29 0.52 7.50
CA ALA A 270 6.49 -0.30 7.40
C ALA A 270 6.38 -1.59 8.23
N LEU A 271 5.92 -1.48 9.48
CA LEU A 271 5.74 -2.64 10.37
C LEU A 271 4.73 -3.65 9.81
N PHE A 272 3.65 -3.17 9.16
CA PHE A 272 2.70 -4.08 8.53
C PHE A 272 3.37 -4.92 7.42
N PHE A 273 4.12 -4.30 6.50
CA PHE A 273 4.86 -5.02 5.46
C PHE A 273 5.91 -5.95 6.06
N GLN A 274 6.68 -5.46 7.04
CA GLN A 274 7.69 -6.27 7.74
C GLN A 274 7.07 -7.52 8.35
N TYR A 275 6.00 -7.37 9.14
CA TYR A 275 5.32 -8.49 9.79
C TYR A 275 4.62 -9.43 8.79
N LEU A 276 4.13 -8.90 7.68
CA LEU A 276 3.52 -9.70 6.62
C LEU A 276 4.55 -10.65 6.01
N PHE A 277 5.69 -10.13 5.58
CA PHE A 277 6.71 -10.92 4.89
C PHE A 277 7.60 -11.74 5.82
N GLU A 278 7.65 -11.40 7.12
CA GLU A 278 8.20 -12.27 8.16
C GLU A 278 7.26 -13.44 8.55
N GLY A 279 6.07 -13.55 7.95
CA GLY A 279 5.12 -14.62 8.25
C GLY A 279 4.36 -14.47 9.58
N LYS A 280 4.43 -13.31 10.24
CA LYS A 280 3.71 -13.06 11.51
C LYS A 280 2.20 -12.93 11.29
N ILE A 281 1.78 -12.49 10.10
CA ILE A 281 0.37 -12.34 9.71
C ILE A 281 -0.13 -13.61 9.03
N ILE A 282 0.44 -14.00 7.91
CA ILE A 282 0.14 -15.23 7.17
C ILE A 282 1.23 -16.25 7.54
N GLN A 283 0.87 -17.32 8.23
CA GLN A 283 1.83 -18.31 8.76
C GLN A 283 2.12 -19.44 7.77
N ASN A 284 1.16 -19.74 6.88
CA ASN A 284 1.38 -20.71 5.83
C ASN A 284 2.29 -20.10 4.74
N LYS A 285 3.54 -20.58 4.70
CA LYS A 285 4.55 -20.06 3.78
C LYS A 285 4.12 -20.13 2.32
N GLN A 286 3.46 -21.20 1.90
CA GLN A 286 3.02 -21.36 0.52
C GLN A 286 1.97 -20.31 0.11
N ILE A 287 1.08 -19.96 1.03
CA ILE A 287 0.09 -18.90 0.82
C ILE A 287 0.78 -17.53 0.80
N LEU A 288 1.71 -17.29 1.72
CA LEU A 288 2.48 -16.04 1.75
C LEU A 288 3.31 -15.86 0.46
N ASP A 289 4.04 -16.88 0.03
CA ASP A 289 4.86 -16.86 -1.19
C ASP A 289 4.00 -16.58 -2.45
N SER A 290 2.74 -17.05 -2.45
CA SER A 290 1.82 -16.77 -3.56
C SER A 290 1.54 -15.28 -3.73
N MET A 291 1.66 -14.49 -2.65
CA MET A 291 1.41 -13.04 -2.68
C MET A 291 2.40 -12.29 -3.59
N SER A 292 3.64 -12.75 -3.68
CA SER A 292 4.69 -12.17 -4.52
C SER A 292 4.94 -12.93 -5.84
N THR A 293 4.13 -13.96 -6.12
CA THR A 293 4.24 -14.74 -7.36
C THR A 293 3.48 -14.04 -8.49
N TYR A 294 4.12 -13.90 -9.65
CA TYR A 294 3.49 -13.33 -10.84
C TYR A 294 2.27 -14.16 -11.29
N VAL A 295 1.17 -13.46 -11.58
CA VAL A 295 -0.06 -14.08 -12.10
C VAL A 295 -0.07 -14.10 -13.63
N LEU A 296 0.44 -13.06 -14.26
CA LEU A 296 0.79 -12.99 -15.67
C LEU A 296 2.31 -13.02 -15.83
N PRO A 297 2.83 -13.30 -17.04
CA PRO A 297 4.24 -13.13 -17.33
C PRO A 297 4.77 -11.76 -16.88
N SER A 298 5.96 -11.72 -16.31
CA SER A 298 6.51 -10.51 -15.67
C SER A 298 6.82 -9.36 -16.65
N ASP A 299 6.88 -9.63 -17.95
CA ASP A 299 6.95 -8.65 -19.01
C ASP A 299 5.60 -8.00 -19.34
N GLN A 300 4.49 -8.68 -18.99
CA GLN A 300 3.13 -8.17 -19.14
C GLN A 300 2.65 -7.43 -17.89
N SER A 301 2.98 -7.92 -16.70
CA SER A 301 2.65 -7.27 -15.44
C SER A 301 3.63 -7.62 -14.33
N LYS A 302 3.97 -6.60 -13.53
CA LYS A 302 4.70 -6.77 -12.27
C LYS A 302 3.79 -6.90 -11.06
N TYR A 303 2.47 -6.80 -11.24
CA TYR A 303 1.50 -6.90 -10.16
C TYR A 303 1.18 -8.37 -9.86
N CYS A 304 1.25 -8.72 -8.59
CA CYS A 304 0.98 -10.05 -8.07
C CYS A 304 -0.37 -10.09 -7.32
N LEU A 305 -0.43 -10.55 -6.09
CA LEU A 305 -1.66 -10.56 -5.30
C LEU A 305 -1.64 -9.42 -4.27
N GLY A 306 -2.00 -8.22 -4.72
CA GLY A 306 -2.07 -7.04 -3.86
C GLY A 306 -0.78 -6.24 -3.71
N ILE A 307 0.28 -6.63 -4.41
CA ILE A 307 1.57 -5.94 -4.42
C ILE A 307 2.20 -6.01 -5.81
N TYR A 308 3.11 -5.09 -6.08
CA TYR A 308 4.07 -5.22 -7.17
C TYR A 308 5.30 -5.98 -6.71
N HIS A 309 5.85 -6.82 -7.58
CA HIS A 309 7.14 -7.47 -7.42
C HIS A 309 8.09 -6.97 -8.52
N PHE A 310 9.10 -6.23 -8.13
CA PHE A 310 10.14 -5.72 -9.02
C PHE A 310 11.47 -6.44 -8.78
N ASP A 311 12.17 -6.77 -9.86
CA ASP A 311 13.60 -7.07 -9.83
C ASP A 311 14.38 -5.77 -10.11
N MET A 312 15.08 -5.29 -9.09
CA MET A 312 15.89 -4.07 -9.13
C MET A 312 17.39 -4.38 -8.98
N GLY A 313 17.82 -5.60 -9.33
CA GLY A 313 19.07 -6.23 -8.91
C GLY A 313 18.96 -6.85 -7.52
N PHE A 314 17.78 -6.81 -6.93
CA PHE A 314 17.29 -7.46 -5.73
C PHE A 314 15.75 -7.48 -5.80
N ASN A 315 15.12 -8.42 -5.11
CA ASN A 315 13.66 -8.48 -5.09
C ASN A 315 13.10 -7.32 -4.24
N ALA A 316 12.08 -6.67 -4.77
CA ALA A 316 11.39 -5.57 -4.12
C ALA A 316 9.88 -5.78 -4.19
N TYR A 317 9.25 -5.91 -3.03
CA TYR A 317 7.79 -5.99 -2.89
C TYR A 317 7.26 -4.62 -2.54
N TYR A 318 6.40 -4.08 -3.37
CA TYR A 318 6.07 -2.66 -3.37
C TYR A 318 4.58 -2.42 -3.52
N HIS A 319 4.09 -1.37 -2.88
CA HIS A 319 2.85 -0.71 -3.27
C HIS A 319 2.97 0.80 -3.08
N GLY A 320 2.32 1.56 -3.96
CA GLY A 320 2.20 3.00 -3.86
C GLY A 320 0.75 3.43 -3.63
N GLY A 321 0.54 4.58 -3.02
CA GLY A 321 -0.77 5.19 -2.79
C GLY A 321 -0.91 6.53 -3.48
N TRP A 322 -2.11 6.80 -4.01
CA TRP A 322 -2.39 7.99 -4.80
C TRP A 322 -2.01 9.30 -4.08
N TRP A 323 -2.14 9.36 -2.76
CA TRP A 323 -1.81 10.51 -1.93
C TRP A 323 -0.30 10.71 -1.67
N GLY A 324 0.59 10.10 -2.45
CA GLY A 324 2.03 10.31 -2.33
C GLY A 324 2.73 9.34 -1.39
N THR A 325 2.18 8.17 -1.16
CA THR A 325 2.71 7.19 -0.20
C THR A 325 3.27 5.96 -0.91
N ASP A 326 4.45 5.51 -0.49
CA ASP A 326 5.10 4.31 -0.99
C ASP A 326 5.61 3.45 0.15
N VAL A 327 5.47 2.14 0.02
CA VAL A 327 6.08 1.13 0.90
C VAL A 327 6.80 0.11 0.04
N ILE A 328 8.05 -0.18 0.39
CA ILE A 328 8.89 -1.16 -0.29
C ILE A 328 9.58 -2.06 0.74
N TYR A 329 9.47 -3.38 0.53
CA TYR A 329 10.16 -4.41 1.31
C TYR A 329 11.13 -5.17 0.40
N SER A 330 12.30 -5.51 0.92
CA SER A 330 13.23 -6.41 0.23
C SER A 330 13.54 -7.63 1.10
N PRO A 331 13.28 -8.86 0.59
CA PRO A 331 13.60 -10.08 1.33
C PRO A 331 15.11 -10.29 1.54
N GLU A 332 15.97 -9.76 0.66
CA GLU A 332 17.43 -9.90 0.78
C GLU A 332 18.02 -9.12 1.96
N THR A 333 17.37 -8.04 2.36
CA THR A 333 17.80 -7.25 3.52
C THR A 333 16.89 -7.43 4.72
N ASN A 334 15.79 -8.16 4.55
CA ASN A 334 14.68 -8.22 5.50
C ASN A 334 14.32 -6.82 6.04
N ALA A 335 14.18 -5.86 5.14
CA ALA A 335 13.97 -4.46 5.50
C ALA A 335 12.81 -3.84 4.72
N THR A 336 12.06 -2.99 5.40
CA THR A 336 10.96 -2.18 4.84
C THR A 336 11.31 -0.71 4.91
N ILE A 337 11.14 -0.01 3.80
CA ILE A 337 11.24 1.44 3.71
C ILE A 337 9.87 2.00 3.36
N THR A 338 9.38 2.93 4.16
CA THR A 338 8.17 3.71 3.86
C THR A 338 8.55 5.15 3.59
N VAL A 339 8.01 5.71 2.53
CA VAL A 339 8.21 7.12 2.15
C VAL A 339 6.86 7.74 1.87
N PHE A 340 6.51 8.77 2.61
CA PHE A 340 5.34 9.60 2.38
C PHE A 340 5.78 11.00 1.97
N ILE A 341 5.26 11.47 0.85
CA ILE A 341 5.44 12.83 0.38
C ILE A 341 4.11 13.54 0.39
N LEU A 342 4.07 14.75 0.91
CA LEU A 342 2.80 15.46 1.11
C LEU A 342 2.29 16.15 -0.16
N GLN A 343 3.13 16.32 -1.17
CA GLN A 343 2.72 16.81 -2.49
C GLN A 343 2.84 15.69 -3.53
N LYS A 344 1.70 15.19 -3.99
CA LYS A 344 1.58 14.05 -4.92
C LYS A 344 2.48 14.16 -6.16
N GLY A 345 2.64 15.36 -6.72
CA GLY A 345 3.44 15.59 -7.92
C GLY A 345 4.90 15.13 -7.81
N PHE A 346 5.44 15.03 -6.60
CA PHE A 346 6.82 14.61 -6.34
C PHE A 346 6.97 13.12 -6.04
N GLN A 347 5.87 12.36 -5.89
CA GLN A 347 5.90 10.94 -5.49
C GLN A 347 6.82 10.11 -6.38
N HIS A 348 6.63 10.15 -7.71
CA HIS A 348 7.36 9.30 -8.65
C HIS A 348 8.84 9.69 -8.82
N ILE A 349 9.24 10.86 -8.31
CA ILE A 349 10.62 11.35 -8.37
C ILE A 349 11.36 11.01 -7.07
N ILE A 350 10.75 11.30 -5.92
CA ILE A 350 11.41 11.24 -4.61
C ILE A 350 11.31 9.85 -3.98
N ASN A 351 10.10 9.28 -3.91
CA ASN A 351 9.87 8.06 -3.13
C ASN A 351 10.67 6.86 -3.66
N PRO A 352 10.68 6.54 -4.99
CA PRO A 352 11.47 5.42 -5.50
C PRO A 352 12.97 5.62 -5.31
N PHE A 353 13.44 6.87 -5.38
CA PHE A 353 14.86 7.19 -5.15
C PHE A 353 15.24 6.88 -3.69
N ILE A 354 14.49 7.39 -2.71
CA ILE A 354 14.75 7.14 -1.27
C ILE A 354 14.67 5.64 -0.99
N GLY A 355 13.58 4.97 -1.39
CA GLY A 355 13.37 3.54 -1.13
C GLY A 355 14.51 2.68 -1.65
N LYS A 356 14.88 2.86 -2.92
CA LYS A 356 15.97 2.10 -3.57
C LYS A 356 17.34 2.38 -2.96
N GLU A 357 17.67 3.66 -2.72
CA GLU A 357 18.97 4.05 -2.17
C GLU A 357 19.15 3.54 -0.73
N PHE A 358 18.08 3.57 0.09
CA PHE A 358 18.18 3.11 1.47
C PHE A 358 18.33 1.59 1.54
N LEU A 359 17.58 0.83 0.72
CA LEU A 359 17.76 -0.62 0.62
C LEU A 359 19.19 -0.98 0.17
N LYS A 360 19.74 -0.28 -0.83
CA LYS A 360 21.15 -0.49 -1.26
C LYS A 360 22.17 -0.19 -0.16
N LEU A 361 21.93 0.80 0.68
CA LEU A 361 22.81 1.10 1.82
C LEU A 361 22.75 0.00 2.88
N LEU A 362 21.59 -0.63 3.07
CA LEU A 362 21.44 -1.77 3.97
C LEU A 362 22.11 -3.04 3.44
N MET A 363 22.06 -3.28 2.11
CA MET A 363 22.73 -4.43 1.46
C MET A 363 24.26 -4.39 1.56
N LYS A 364 24.87 -3.22 1.53
CA LYS A 364 26.34 -3.06 1.64
C LYS A 364 26.91 -3.50 3.00
N LYS A 365 26.06 -3.89 3.92
CA LYS A 365 26.41 -4.32 5.28
C LYS A 365 26.29 -5.82 5.51
N SER A 366 25.53 -6.52 4.68
CA SER A 366 25.41 -7.98 4.72
C SER A 366 26.55 -8.63 3.95
#